data_39205386e5e68c961a81dbbd4cbc46fb
#
_entry.id   39205386e5e68c961a81dbbd4cbc46fb
#
_cell.length_a   1.000
_cell.length_b   1.000
_cell.length_c   1.000
_cell.angle_alpha   90.00
_cell.angle_beta   90.00
_cell.angle_gamma   90.00
#
_symmetry.space_group_name_H-M   'P 1'
#
loop_
_entity.id
_entity.type
_entity.pdbx_description
1 polymer ?
#
loop_
_entity_poly.entity_id
_entity_poly.type
_entity_poly.pdbx_seq_one_letter_code
_entity_poly.pdbx_strand_id
1 'polypeptide(L)' 'VPLCSDLGIDYAPLQRLLAAQHFQSADQMTLQKLCELAGTDAVQRKWIYFTEVKQLPIVDLQTINLLWLTHSEGKFG' A
#
# COMPACT_ATOMS: atom_id res chain seq x y z
N VAL A 1 -1.76 14.21 2.84
CA VAL A 1 -0.70 13.20 2.86
C VAL A 1 -0.03 13.15 1.50
N PRO A 2 1.30 13.33 1.43
CA PRO A 2 1.99 13.21 0.14
C PRO A 2 1.94 11.76 -0.37
N LEU A 3 1.69 11.62 -1.67
CA LEU A 3 1.60 10.31 -2.32
C LEU A 3 2.91 9.99 -3.04
N CYS A 4 3.98 9.88 -2.28
CA CYS A 4 5.31 9.64 -2.82
C CYS A 4 5.54 8.17 -3.16
N SER A 5 6.24 7.91 -4.27
CA SER A 5 6.61 6.56 -4.67
C SER A 5 7.91 6.59 -5.46
N ASP A 6 8.85 5.70 -5.12
CA ASP A 6 10.08 5.54 -5.87
C ASP A 6 9.86 4.88 -7.23
N LEU A 7 8.80 4.07 -7.35
CA LEU A 7 8.49 3.32 -8.56
C LEU A 7 7.34 3.92 -9.37
N GLY A 8 6.86 5.11 -8.98
CA GLY A 8 5.78 5.76 -9.69
C GLY A 8 4.41 5.10 -9.48
N ILE A 9 4.23 4.39 -8.40
CA ILE A 9 2.96 3.74 -8.08
C ILE A 9 1.91 4.81 -7.72
N ASP A 10 0.72 4.67 -8.25
CA ASP A 10 -0.38 5.59 -7.97
C ASP A 10 -1.16 5.13 -6.73
N TYR A 11 -1.07 5.91 -5.66
CA TYR A 11 -1.76 5.62 -4.40
C TYR A 11 -3.07 6.39 -4.25
N ALA A 12 -3.46 7.17 -5.23
CA ALA A 12 -4.71 7.94 -5.16
C ALA A 12 -5.95 7.04 -4.98
N PRO A 13 -6.08 5.89 -5.67
CA PRO A 13 -7.21 4.99 -5.42
C PRO A 13 -7.25 4.48 -3.99
N LEU A 14 -6.10 4.15 -3.40
CA LEU A 14 -6.02 3.72 -2.02
C LEU A 14 -6.48 4.84 -1.07
N GLN A 15 -6.03 6.06 -1.31
CA GLN A 15 -6.43 7.21 -0.51
C GLN A 15 -7.94 7.40 -0.55
N ARG A 16 -8.57 7.26 -1.72
CA ARG A 16 -10.01 7.40 -1.86
C ARG A 16 -10.77 6.35 -1.06
N LEU A 17 -10.31 5.10 -1.10
CA LEU A 17 -10.95 4.03 -0.35
C LEU A 17 -10.86 4.28 1.15
N LEU A 18 -9.70 4.71 1.63
CA LEU A 18 -9.51 5.02 3.04
C LEU A 18 -10.34 6.22 3.46
N ALA A 19 -10.39 7.28 2.64
CA ALA A 19 -11.17 8.47 2.93
C ALA A 19 -12.67 8.15 3.02
N ALA A 20 -13.14 7.20 2.21
CA ALA A 20 -14.53 6.74 2.22
C ALA A 20 -14.78 5.67 3.28
N GLN A 21 -13.76 5.30 4.05
CA GLN A 21 -13.82 4.29 5.11
C GLN A 21 -14.15 2.89 4.59
N HIS A 22 -13.81 2.59 3.34
CA HIS A 22 -13.91 1.25 2.76
C HIS A 22 -12.66 0.45 3.11
N PHE A 23 -12.48 0.13 4.39
CA PHE A 23 -11.23 -0.44 4.89
C PHE A 23 -10.96 -1.84 4.33
N GLN A 24 -11.99 -2.64 4.09
CA GLN A 24 -11.80 -3.97 3.51
C GLN A 24 -11.25 -3.88 2.09
N SER A 25 -11.83 -3.02 1.27
CA SER A 25 -11.34 -2.78 -0.09
C SER A 25 -9.96 -2.14 -0.08
N ALA A 26 -9.71 -1.23 0.87
CA ALA A 26 -8.41 -0.59 1.03
C ALA A 26 -7.34 -1.61 1.41
N ASP A 27 -7.68 -2.59 2.25
CA ASP A 27 -6.75 -3.66 2.61
C ASP A 27 -6.34 -4.48 1.39
N GLN A 28 -7.30 -4.85 0.56
CA GLN A 28 -7.04 -5.57 -0.68
C GLN A 28 -6.19 -4.73 -1.64
N MET A 29 -6.50 -3.44 -1.76
CA MET A 29 -5.72 -2.52 -2.59
C MET A 29 -4.29 -2.39 -2.08
N THR A 30 -4.11 -2.34 -0.75
CA THR A 30 -2.80 -2.26 -0.13
C THR A 30 -1.96 -3.48 -0.51
N LEU A 31 -2.52 -4.68 -0.42
CA LEU A 31 -1.80 -5.88 -0.82
C LEU A 31 -1.45 -5.83 -2.31
N GLN A 32 -2.36 -5.39 -3.16
CA GLN A 32 -2.10 -5.25 -4.58
C GLN A 32 -0.93 -4.30 -4.84
N LYS A 33 -0.91 -3.15 -4.16
CA LYS A 33 0.20 -2.19 -4.32
C LYS A 33 1.52 -2.76 -3.82
N LEU A 34 1.51 -3.50 -2.72
CA LEU A 34 2.71 -4.16 -2.24
C LEU A 34 3.23 -5.19 -3.25
N CYS A 35 2.33 -5.94 -3.88
CA CYS A 35 2.71 -6.87 -4.92
C CYS A 35 3.32 -6.15 -6.13
N GLU A 36 2.75 -5.01 -6.53
CA GLU A 36 3.30 -4.21 -7.62
C GLU A 36 4.73 -3.74 -7.30
N LEU A 37 4.97 -3.37 -6.03
CA LEU A 37 6.30 -2.96 -5.59
C LEU A 37 7.30 -4.13 -5.62
N ALA A 38 6.84 -5.33 -5.29
CA ALA A 38 7.70 -6.51 -5.25
C ALA A 38 8.03 -7.05 -6.63
N GLY A 39 7.18 -6.77 -7.62
CA GLY A 39 7.44 -7.16 -9.00
C GLY A 39 6.31 -7.97 -9.64
N THR A 40 6.51 -8.30 -10.93
CA THR A 40 5.49 -8.98 -11.72
C THR A 40 5.11 -10.35 -11.14
N ASP A 41 6.09 -11.10 -10.63
CA ASP A 41 5.82 -12.41 -10.06
C ASP A 41 4.88 -12.33 -8.86
N ALA A 42 5.09 -11.32 -8.01
CA ALA A 42 4.24 -11.12 -6.85
C ALA A 42 2.82 -10.74 -7.27
N VAL A 43 2.66 -9.93 -8.31
CA VAL A 43 1.35 -9.57 -8.85
C VAL A 43 0.61 -10.81 -9.34
N GLN A 44 1.31 -11.73 -10.03
CA GLN A 44 0.71 -12.95 -10.53
C GLN A 44 0.33 -13.90 -9.41
N ARG A 45 1.16 -14.01 -8.35
CA ARG A 45 0.86 -14.84 -7.18
C ARG A 45 -0.23 -14.23 -6.31
N LYS A 46 -0.40 -12.90 -6.34
CA LYS A 46 -1.32 -12.12 -5.50
C LYS A 46 -0.92 -12.13 -4.03
N TRP A 47 0.37 -12.35 -3.74
CA TRP A 47 0.92 -12.27 -2.39
C TRP A 47 2.44 -12.10 -2.48
N ILE A 48 3.06 -11.70 -1.36
CA ILE A 48 4.50 -11.47 -1.30
C ILE A 48 5.15 -12.29 -0.20
N TYR A 49 6.39 -12.73 -0.43
CA TYR A 49 7.18 -13.39 0.59
C TYR A 49 7.70 -12.38 1.60
N PHE A 50 7.92 -12.84 2.83
CA PHE A 50 8.51 -12.01 3.88
C PHE A 50 9.84 -11.40 3.44
N THR A 51 10.66 -12.17 2.73
CA THR A 51 11.96 -11.69 2.24
C THR A 51 11.81 -10.59 1.19
N GLU A 52 10.72 -10.60 0.42
CA GLU A 52 10.46 -9.55 -0.57
C GLU A 52 10.07 -8.23 0.09
N VAL A 53 9.36 -8.30 1.23
CA VAL A 53 8.96 -7.10 1.97
C VAL A 53 10.17 -6.25 2.35
N LYS A 54 11.27 -6.90 2.71
CA LYS A 54 12.50 -6.20 3.12
C LYS A 54 13.16 -5.43 1.98
N GLN A 55 12.82 -5.76 0.73
CA GLN A 55 13.40 -5.13 -0.45
C GLN A 55 12.52 -4.02 -1.01
N LEU A 56 11.35 -3.79 -0.42
CA LEU A 56 10.43 -2.76 -0.90
C LEU A 56 10.97 -1.37 -0.60
N PRO A 57 10.69 -0.37 -1.49
CA PRO A 57 11.14 1.00 -1.24
C PRO A 57 10.55 1.55 0.05
N ILE A 58 11.40 2.13 0.89
CA ILE A 58 10.96 2.70 2.17
C ILE A 58 9.97 3.84 1.95
N VAL A 59 10.19 4.66 0.92
CA VAL A 59 9.29 5.79 0.60
C VAL A 59 7.86 5.30 0.37
N ASP A 60 7.71 4.21 -0.38
CA ASP A 60 6.40 3.64 -0.68
C ASP A 60 5.75 3.05 0.59
N LEU A 61 6.53 2.34 1.40
CA LEU A 61 6.04 1.80 2.66
C LEU A 61 5.58 2.91 3.61
N GLN A 62 6.32 4.01 3.69
CA GLN A 62 5.95 5.15 4.50
C GLN A 62 4.67 5.81 4.00
N THR A 63 4.51 5.94 2.68
CA THR A 63 3.30 6.50 2.08
C THR A 63 2.07 5.66 2.45
N ILE A 64 2.16 4.35 2.30
CA ILE A 64 1.06 3.44 2.66
C ILE A 64 0.75 3.54 4.15
N ASN A 65 1.79 3.53 4.99
CA ASN A 65 1.61 3.64 6.44
C ASN A 65 0.94 4.95 6.84
N LEU A 66 1.37 6.06 6.26
CA LEU A 66 0.78 7.36 6.54
C LEU A 66 -0.68 7.44 6.11
N LEU A 67 -1.01 6.86 4.95
CA LEU A 67 -2.39 6.82 4.48
C LEU A 67 -3.28 6.08 5.47
N TRP A 68 -2.85 4.92 5.93
CA TRP A 68 -3.61 4.14 6.90
C TRP A 68 -3.75 4.87 8.23
N LEU A 69 -2.67 5.44 8.75
CA LEU A 69 -2.70 6.17 10.02
C LEU A 69 -3.61 7.40 9.94
N THR A 70 -3.50 8.17 8.85
CA THR A 70 -4.26 9.39 8.69
C THR A 70 -5.77 9.13 8.60
N HIS A 71 -6.16 8.10 7.86
CA HIS A 71 -7.58 7.86 7.57
C HIS A 71 -8.24 6.88 8.54
N SER A 72 -7.47 6.11 9.31
CA SER A 72 -8.02 5.20 10.31
C SER A 72 -7.98 5.79 11.72
N GLU A 73 -7.43 6.98 11.88
CA GLU A 73 -7.24 7.64 13.18
C GLU A 73 -6.49 6.75 14.17
N GLY A 74 -5.58 5.90 13.65
CA GLY A 74 -4.78 5.01 14.47
C GLY A 74 -5.45 3.69 14.83
N LYS A 75 -6.69 3.44 14.39
CA LYS A 75 -7.41 2.21 14.74
C LYS A 75 -6.77 0.96 14.12
N PHE A 76 -6.14 1.11 12.97
CA PHE A 76 -5.53 0.02 12.23
C PHE A 76 -4.01 0.19 12.07
N GLY A 77 -3.47 1.20 12.71
CA GLY A 77 -2.05 1.54 12.63
C GLY A 77 -1.12 0.73 13.48
#